data_6a055dee3b3cd53f0a2a1c0b7a8ed3bd
#
_entry.id   6a055dee3b3cd53f0a2a1c0b7a8ed3bd
#
_cell.length_a   1.000
_cell.length_b   1.000
_cell.length_c   1.000
_cell.angle_alpha   90.00
_cell.angle_beta   90.00
_cell.angle_gamma   90.00
#
_symmetry.space_group_name_H-M   'P 1'
#
loop_
_entity.id
_entity.type
_entity.pdbx_description
1 polymer ?
#
loop_
_entity_poly.entity_id
_entity_poly.type
_entity_poly.pdbx_seq_one_letter_code
_entity_poly.pdbx_strand_id
1 'polypeptide(L)'
;TLPYVRAWAEKYRDQGLGVSGVHAPECAVEKNVNSVRWAVKDMKIDYSIAVDSEHAIWRAFKNQYWPALYFIDAQGRVRHYHFGEGSYKQSEMVIQRLLVEAGVGSIGDDLVSVDARGLEAAADWGSLKSPENYVGYARTQNFASPGGAVVDKPRMYQLPERLRLKSWALSGDWTVKK
;
A
#
# COMPACT_ATOMS: atom_id res chain seq x y z
N THR A 1 3.10 0.39 4.81
CA THR A 1 3.47 -1.05 4.83
C THR A 1 4.95 -1.29 4.54
N LEU A 2 5.52 -0.78 3.45
CA LEU A 2 6.90 -1.11 2.99
C LEU A 2 8.00 -0.98 4.06
N PRO A 3 8.07 0.06 4.90
CA PRO A 3 9.09 0.16 5.94
C PRO A 3 9.12 -1.05 6.88
N TYR A 4 7.96 -1.57 7.26
CA TYR A 4 7.83 -2.74 8.12
C TYR A 4 8.26 -4.04 7.42
N VAL A 5 7.79 -4.24 6.18
CA VAL A 5 8.17 -5.43 5.39
C VAL A 5 9.68 -5.49 5.17
N ARG A 6 10.33 -4.34 4.91
CA ARG A 6 11.80 -4.26 4.80
C ARG A 6 12.48 -4.64 6.11
N ALA A 7 12.01 -4.09 7.22
CA ALA A 7 12.57 -4.38 8.53
C ALA A 7 12.42 -5.87 8.91
N TRP A 8 11.29 -6.49 8.58
CA TRP A 8 11.10 -7.92 8.76
C TRP A 8 12.01 -8.75 7.85
N ALA A 9 12.11 -8.36 6.57
CA ALA A 9 13.00 -9.04 5.62
C ALA A 9 14.45 -9.02 6.08
N GLU A 10 14.92 -7.91 6.64
CA GLU A 10 16.26 -7.76 7.19
C GLU A 10 16.43 -8.59 8.47
N LYS A 11 15.54 -8.39 9.45
CA LYS A 11 15.64 -9.01 10.79
C LYS A 11 15.57 -10.53 10.75
N TYR A 12 14.69 -11.10 9.94
CA TYR A 12 14.43 -12.54 9.93
C TYR A 12 15.05 -13.29 8.76
N ARG A 13 15.89 -12.63 7.93
CA ARG A 13 16.55 -13.24 6.76
C ARG A 13 17.33 -14.49 7.13
N ASP A 14 18.21 -14.38 8.10
CA ASP A 14 19.09 -15.47 8.55
C ASP A 14 18.35 -16.54 9.35
N GLN A 15 17.10 -16.25 9.70
CA GLN A 15 16.17 -17.18 10.37
C GLN A 15 15.23 -17.88 9.37
N GLY A 16 15.45 -17.66 8.07
CA GLY A 16 14.73 -18.37 7.02
C GLY A 16 13.46 -17.69 6.52
N LEU A 17 13.19 -16.43 6.88
CA LEU A 17 12.10 -15.67 6.27
C LEU A 17 12.41 -15.34 4.82
N GLY A 18 11.63 -15.88 3.90
CA GLY A 18 11.57 -15.43 2.51
C GLY A 18 10.50 -14.35 2.32
N VAL A 19 10.86 -13.22 1.72
CA VAL A 19 9.91 -12.17 1.35
C VAL A 19 9.88 -12.05 -0.16
N SER A 20 8.68 -11.96 -0.73
CA SER A 20 8.46 -11.67 -2.14
C SER A 20 7.36 -10.63 -2.26
N GLY A 21 7.63 -9.55 -2.99
CA GLY A 21 6.62 -8.55 -3.32
C GLY A 21 5.95 -8.90 -4.65
N VAL A 22 4.69 -8.53 -4.78
CA VAL A 22 3.94 -8.63 -6.04
C VAL A 22 3.44 -7.23 -6.40
N HIS A 23 3.97 -6.70 -7.48
CA HIS A 23 3.51 -5.43 -8.03
C HIS A 23 2.34 -5.68 -9.00
N ALA A 24 1.12 -5.51 -8.51
CA ALA A 24 -0.10 -5.53 -9.30
C ALA A 24 -0.52 -4.08 -9.56
N PRO A 25 -0.46 -3.58 -10.80
CA PRO A 25 -0.69 -2.17 -11.10
C PRO A 25 -2.17 -1.79 -10.95
N GLU A 26 -2.44 -0.70 -10.25
CA GLU A 26 -3.77 -0.12 -10.16
C GLU A 26 -4.10 0.74 -11.39
N CYS A 27 -3.11 1.42 -11.94
CA CYS A 27 -3.26 2.30 -13.09
C CYS A 27 -2.23 2.04 -14.20
N ALA A 28 -2.50 2.58 -15.40
CA ALA A 28 -1.71 2.29 -16.60
C ALA A 28 -0.22 2.69 -16.47
N VAL A 29 0.10 3.75 -15.77
CA VAL A 29 1.49 4.22 -15.58
C VAL A 29 2.33 3.22 -14.78
N GLU A 30 1.72 2.46 -13.90
CA GLU A 30 2.38 1.46 -13.07
C GLU A 30 2.74 0.16 -13.83
N LYS A 31 2.22 -0.01 -15.04
CA LYS A 31 2.59 -1.13 -15.91
C LYS A 31 3.99 -1.00 -16.50
N ASN A 32 4.62 0.18 -16.39
CA ASN A 32 5.96 0.40 -16.91
C ASN A 32 7.01 -0.24 -15.99
N VAL A 33 7.63 -1.32 -16.46
CA VAL A 33 8.63 -2.08 -15.71
C VAL A 33 9.84 -1.22 -15.29
N ASN A 34 10.20 -0.21 -16.06
CA ASN A 34 11.31 0.69 -15.70
C ASN A 34 10.93 1.58 -14.52
N SER A 35 9.68 2.03 -14.45
CA SER A 35 9.15 2.77 -13.29
C SER A 35 9.16 1.89 -12.03
N VAL A 36 8.79 0.62 -12.17
CA VAL A 36 8.85 -0.37 -11.07
C VAL A 36 10.29 -0.57 -10.59
N ARG A 37 11.23 -0.77 -11.52
CA ARG A 37 12.67 -0.91 -11.18
C ARG A 37 13.23 0.31 -10.46
N TRP A 38 12.87 1.49 -10.94
CA TRP A 38 13.26 2.73 -10.30
C TRP A 38 12.70 2.81 -8.88
N ALA A 39 11.41 2.54 -8.69
CA ALA A 39 10.75 2.57 -7.39
C ALA A 39 11.36 1.54 -6.41
N VAL A 40 11.64 0.31 -6.87
CA VAL A 40 12.31 -0.73 -6.07
C VAL A 40 13.67 -0.23 -5.55
N LYS A 41 14.45 0.43 -6.41
CA LYS A 41 15.75 1.00 -6.04
C LYS A 41 15.60 2.18 -5.07
N ASP A 42 14.73 3.12 -5.40
CA ASP A 42 14.47 4.33 -4.61
C ASP A 42 13.97 3.99 -3.20
N MET A 43 13.05 3.04 -3.10
CA MET A 43 12.49 2.54 -1.85
C MET A 43 13.41 1.54 -1.13
N LYS A 44 14.61 1.25 -1.68
CA LYS A 44 15.62 0.33 -1.11
C LYS A 44 15.01 -1.05 -0.78
N ILE A 45 14.24 -1.60 -1.71
CA ILE A 45 13.67 -2.95 -1.58
C ILE A 45 14.74 -3.95 -2.04
N ASP A 46 15.14 -4.87 -1.17
CA ASP A 46 16.21 -5.85 -1.39
C ASP A 46 15.71 -7.31 -1.53
N TYR A 47 14.39 -7.49 -1.55
CA TYR A 47 13.73 -8.77 -1.81
C TYR A 47 13.13 -8.82 -3.22
N SER A 48 12.84 -10.03 -3.71
CA SER A 48 12.31 -10.25 -5.06
C SER A 48 10.96 -9.60 -5.27
N ILE A 49 10.78 -8.97 -6.44
CA ILE A 49 9.50 -8.39 -6.87
C ILE A 49 9.04 -9.07 -8.15
N ALA A 50 7.87 -9.70 -8.10
CA ALA A 50 7.15 -10.15 -9.28
C ALA A 50 6.30 -9.02 -9.86
N VAL A 51 6.38 -8.80 -11.17
CA VAL A 51 5.55 -7.80 -11.86
C VAL A 51 4.33 -8.53 -12.43
N ASP A 52 3.17 -8.24 -11.85
CA ASP A 52 1.88 -8.89 -12.18
C ASP A 52 0.99 -7.96 -13.01
N SER A 53 1.51 -7.46 -14.15
CA SER A 53 0.81 -6.50 -15.01
C SER A 53 -0.55 -6.99 -15.51
N GLU A 54 -0.74 -8.32 -15.60
CA GLU A 54 -1.97 -8.95 -16.06
C GLU A 54 -2.84 -9.48 -14.90
N HIS A 55 -2.47 -9.19 -13.65
CA HIS A 55 -3.18 -9.63 -12.45
C HIS A 55 -3.37 -11.15 -12.34
N ALA A 56 -2.42 -11.94 -12.84
CA ALA A 56 -2.48 -13.39 -12.76
C ALA A 56 -2.30 -13.90 -11.32
N ILE A 57 -1.28 -13.38 -10.62
CA ILE A 57 -1.03 -13.70 -9.20
C ILE A 57 -2.15 -13.11 -8.35
N TRP A 58 -2.57 -11.88 -8.63
CA TRP A 58 -3.70 -11.23 -7.98
C TRP A 58 -4.95 -12.11 -7.98
N ARG A 59 -5.32 -12.64 -9.15
CA ARG A 59 -6.49 -13.52 -9.28
C ARG A 59 -6.29 -14.88 -8.59
N ALA A 60 -5.07 -15.44 -8.66
CA ALA A 60 -4.75 -16.73 -8.01
C ALA A 60 -4.93 -16.64 -6.49
N PHE A 61 -4.53 -15.54 -5.88
CA PHE A 61 -4.74 -15.26 -4.46
C PHE A 61 -6.15 -14.73 -4.15
N LYS A 62 -7.02 -14.51 -5.16
CA LYS A 62 -8.34 -13.86 -5.02
C LYS A 62 -8.25 -12.54 -4.28
N ASN A 63 -7.15 -11.80 -4.50
CA ASN A 63 -6.91 -10.55 -3.81
C ASN A 63 -7.88 -9.45 -4.31
N GLN A 64 -8.26 -8.53 -3.42
CA GLN A 64 -9.17 -7.41 -3.70
C GLN A 64 -8.68 -6.09 -3.08
N TYR A 65 -7.52 -6.09 -2.44
CA TYR A 65 -7.05 -4.97 -1.62
C TYR A 65 -5.59 -4.64 -1.87
N TRP A 66 -5.24 -3.37 -1.75
CA TRP A 66 -3.89 -2.85 -1.61
C TRP A 66 -3.75 -2.08 -0.28
N PRO A 67 -2.65 -2.28 0.44
CA PRO A 67 -1.75 -3.41 0.34
C PRO A 67 -2.39 -4.70 0.85
N ALA A 68 -1.81 -5.85 0.51
CA ALA A 68 -2.20 -7.14 1.04
C ALA A 68 -0.97 -7.94 1.44
N LEU A 69 -1.00 -8.53 2.62
CA LEU A 69 0.04 -9.40 3.15
C LEU A 69 -0.52 -10.82 3.27
N TYR A 70 0.21 -11.80 2.75
CA TYR A 70 -0.09 -13.22 2.89
C TYR A 70 1.08 -13.90 3.57
N PHE A 71 0.80 -14.61 4.66
CA PHE A 71 1.78 -15.31 5.47
C PHE A 71 1.68 -16.80 5.17
N ILE A 72 2.76 -17.35 4.63
CA ILE A 72 2.82 -18.71 4.08
C ILE A 72 3.82 -19.52 4.91
N ASP A 73 3.41 -20.72 5.34
CA ASP A 73 4.28 -21.58 6.12
C ASP A 73 5.32 -22.32 5.25
N ALA A 74 6.25 -23.01 5.89
CA ALA A 74 7.30 -23.79 5.23
C ALA A 74 6.76 -24.92 4.32
N GLN A 75 5.48 -25.27 4.41
CA GLN A 75 4.81 -26.23 3.55
C GLN A 75 4.04 -25.59 2.39
N GLY A 76 4.18 -24.27 2.21
CA GLY A 76 3.52 -23.51 1.14
C GLY A 76 2.04 -23.22 1.37
N ARG A 77 1.55 -23.31 2.61
CA ARG A 77 0.13 -23.06 2.94
C ARG A 77 -0.03 -21.63 3.46
N VAL A 78 -1.05 -20.92 2.97
CA VAL A 78 -1.44 -19.62 3.54
C VAL A 78 -2.01 -19.83 4.93
N ARG A 79 -1.37 -19.25 5.94
CA ARG A 79 -1.74 -19.38 7.35
C ARG A 79 -2.41 -18.13 7.93
N HIS A 80 -2.11 -17.00 7.36
CA HIS A 80 -2.68 -15.73 7.75
C HIS A 80 -2.64 -14.75 6.57
N TYR A 81 -3.50 -13.75 6.62
CA TYR A 81 -3.48 -12.61 5.70
C TYR A 81 -3.87 -11.33 6.44
N HIS A 82 -3.39 -10.20 5.94
CA HIS A 82 -3.79 -8.88 6.40
C HIS A 82 -4.02 -7.98 5.19
N PHE A 83 -5.14 -7.27 5.16
CA PHE A 83 -5.52 -6.35 4.10
C PHE A 83 -5.53 -4.92 4.63
N GLY A 84 -4.99 -4.01 3.81
CA GLY A 84 -4.83 -2.61 4.18
C GLY A 84 -3.58 -2.33 5.01
N GLU A 85 -3.43 -1.10 5.44
CA GLU A 85 -2.35 -0.65 6.30
C GLU A 85 -2.61 -0.99 7.76
N GLY A 86 -1.55 -1.06 8.56
CA GLY A 86 -1.65 -1.29 10.01
C GLY A 86 -1.43 -2.73 10.45
N SER A 87 -1.77 -3.03 11.70
CA SER A 87 -1.63 -4.34 12.36
C SER A 87 -0.22 -4.96 12.25
N TYR A 88 0.82 -4.14 12.13
CA TYR A 88 2.19 -4.60 11.89
C TYR A 88 2.73 -5.45 13.04
N LYS A 89 2.41 -5.09 14.29
CA LYS A 89 2.77 -5.90 15.47
C LYS A 89 2.20 -7.32 15.37
N GLN A 90 0.91 -7.45 15.05
CA GLN A 90 0.25 -8.75 14.90
C GLN A 90 0.85 -9.54 13.74
N SER A 91 1.13 -8.87 12.63
CA SER A 91 1.77 -9.46 11.46
C SER A 91 3.16 -10.00 11.78
N GLU A 92 3.97 -9.27 12.54
CA GLU A 92 5.30 -9.75 12.96
C GLU A 92 5.22 -10.94 13.91
N MET A 93 4.27 -10.93 14.85
CA MET A 93 4.04 -12.09 15.73
C MET A 93 3.63 -13.35 14.94
N VAL A 94 2.92 -13.20 13.81
CA VAL A 94 2.63 -14.33 12.90
C VAL A 94 3.91 -14.83 12.25
N ILE A 95 4.79 -13.95 11.79
CA ILE A 95 6.11 -14.32 11.22
C ILE A 95 6.90 -15.11 12.25
N GLN A 96 7.06 -14.59 13.47
CA GLN A 96 7.80 -15.27 14.55
C GLN A 96 7.25 -16.67 14.82
N ARG A 97 5.94 -16.81 14.94
CA ARG A 97 5.27 -18.10 15.15
C ARG A 97 5.55 -19.08 14.01
N LEU A 98 5.42 -18.65 12.74
CA LEU A 98 5.63 -19.51 11.60
C LEU A 98 7.09 -19.96 11.46
N LEU A 99 8.05 -19.10 11.84
CA LEU A 99 9.47 -19.45 11.88
C LEU A 99 9.75 -20.52 12.97
N VAL A 100 9.16 -20.38 14.16
CA VAL A 100 9.27 -21.42 15.21
C VAL A 100 8.64 -22.73 14.75
N GLU A 101 7.47 -22.69 14.13
CA GLU A 101 6.82 -23.88 13.54
C GLU A 101 7.67 -24.53 12.44
N ALA A 102 8.50 -23.77 11.74
CA ALA A 102 9.43 -24.25 10.72
C ALA A 102 10.71 -24.87 11.31
N GLY A 103 10.85 -24.90 12.62
CA GLY A 103 11.99 -25.51 13.32
C GLY A 103 13.15 -24.56 13.59
N VAL A 104 12.98 -23.27 13.38
CA VAL A 104 13.92 -22.26 13.86
C VAL A 104 13.77 -22.19 15.37
N GLY A 105 14.85 -22.39 16.11
CA GLY A 105 14.85 -22.43 17.58
C GLY A 105 14.13 -21.26 18.26
N SER A 106 14.56 -20.80 19.40
CA SER A 106 13.91 -19.65 20.02
C SER A 106 14.16 -18.37 19.22
N ILE A 107 13.09 -17.71 18.82
CA ILE A 107 13.10 -16.36 18.25
C ILE A 107 12.79 -15.40 19.38
N GLY A 108 13.57 -14.31 19.51
CA GLY A 108 13.32 -13.27 20.51
C GLY A 108 11.93 -12.63 20.34
N ASP A 109 11.33 -12.24 21.43
CA ASP A 109 9.99 -11.60 21.45
C ASP A 109 10.01 -10.14 20.99
N ASP A 110 11.19 -9.56 20.77
CA ASP A 110 11.35 -8.19 20.32
C ASP A 110 10.75 -7.98 18.95
N LEU A 111 10.07 -6.87 18.77
CA LEU A 111 9.47 -6.45 17.50
C LEU A 111 10.36 -5.41 16.83
N VAL A 112 10.23 -5.29 15.49
CA VAL A 112 10.92 -4.21 14.77
C VAL A 112 10.40 -2.86 15.24
N SER A 113 11.34 -1.91 15.38
CA SER A 113 11.02 -0.51 15.58
C SER A 113 11.28 0.23 14.28
N VAL A 114 10.23 0.75 13.67
CA VAL A 114 10.30 1.45 12.38
C VAL A 114 9.99 2.92 12.60
N ASP A 115 10.89 3.79 12.14
CA ASP A 115 10.61 5.22 12.05
C ASP A 115 9.90 5.50 10.71
N ALA A 116 8.58 5.51 10.75
CA ALA A 116 7.72 5.77 9.59
C ALA A 116 7.20 7.21 9.54
N ARG A 117 7.83 8.15 10.27
CA ARG A 117 7.41 9.56 10.28
C ARG A 117 7.35 10.12 8.87
N GLY A 118 6.25 10.82 8.56
CA GLY A 118 5.96 11.36 7.23
C GLY A 118 5.41 10.35 6.21
N LEU A 119 5.47 9.04 6.51
CA LEU A 119 4.90 7.97 5.69
C LEU A 119 3.70 7.29 6.36
N GLU A 120 3.59 7.42 7.66
CA GLU A 120 2.52 6.83 8.46
C GLU A 120 1.91 7.89 9.36
N ALA A 121 0.59 7.92 9.40
CA ALA A 121 -0.19 8.67 10.38
C ALA A 121 -1.15 7.71 11.08
N ALA A 122 -1.34 7.91 12.38
CA ALA A 122 -2.35 7.16 13.11
C ALA A 122 -3.73 7.43 12.51
N ALA A 123 -4.45 6.37 12.13
CA ALA A 123 -5.80 6.50 11.61
C ALA A 123 -6.77 6.87 12.73
N ASP A 124 -7.48 7.97 12.57
CA ASP A 124 -8.61 8.34 13.43
C ASP A 124 -9.90 7.71 12.89
N TRP A 125 -10.05 6.42 13.12
CA TRP A 125 -11.22 5.66 12.67
C TRP A 125 -12.53 6.18 13.24
N GLY A 126 -12.51 6.78 14.42
CA GLY A 126 -13.68 7.38 15.05
C GLY A 126 -14.23 8.58 14.29
N SER A 127 -13.34 9.38 13.73
CA SER A 127 -13.68 10.61 12.99
C SER A 127 -13.73 10.41 11.49
N LEU A 128 -13.21 9.30 10.96
CA LEU A 128 -13.18 9.02 9.53
C LEU A 128 -14.59 8.76 9.00
N LYS A 129 -15.16 9.76 8.34
CA LYS A 129 -16.52 9.73 7.78
C LYS A 129 -16.53 9.84 6.24
N SER A 130 -15.38 10.11 5.63
CA SER A 130 -15.25 10.24 4.18
C SER A 130 -14.98 8.89 3.53
N PRO A 131 -15.59 8.57 2.39
CA PRO A 131 -15.17 7.46 1.55
C PRO A 131 -13.79 7.76 0.96
N GLU A 132 -13.16 6.74 0.40
CA GLU A 132 -11.99 6.92 -0.46
C GLU A 132 -12.34 7.87 -1.61
N ASN A 133 -11.40 8.74 -1.97
CA ASN A 133 -11.59 9.70 -3.05
C ASN A 133 -10.36 9.76 -3.95
N TYR A 134 -10.61 9.86 -5.24
CA TYR A 134 -9.58 9.92 -6.27
C TYR A 134 -9.48 11.32 -6.86
N VAL A 135 -8.26 11.82 -6.98
CA VAL A 135 -8.00 13.18 -7.49
C VAL A 135 -8.12 13.27 -9.02
N GLY A 136 -8.10 12.12 -9.72
CA GLY A 136 -8.32 12.04 -11.17
C GLY A 136 -9.78 12.18 -11.56
N TYR A 137 -10.05 12.51 -12.84
CA TYR A 137 -11.40 12.81 -13.33
C TYR A 137 -12.34 11.60 -13.31
N ALA A 138 -11.85 10.42 -13.73
CA ALA A 138 -12.71 9.26 -13.99
C ALA A 138 -13.43 8.70 -12.76
N ARG A 139 -12.81 8.78 -11.59
CA ARG A 139 -13.35 8.25 -10.32
C ARG A 139 -13.59 9.32 -9.26
N THR A 140 -13.49 10.60 -9.64
CA THR A 140 -13.68 11.68 -8.68
C THR A 140 -15.12 11.76 -8.20
N GLN A 141 -15.30 11.98 -6.91
CA GLN A 141 -16.59 12.21 -6.28
C GLN A 141 -16.54 13.46 -5.40
N ASN A 142 -17.68 14.11 -5.22
CA ASN A 142 -17.81 15.27 -4.32
C ASN A 142 -16.83 16.43 -4.60
N PHE A 143 -16.39 16.59 -5.85
CA PHE A 143 -15.57 17.71 -6.27
C PHE A 143 -16.40 19.01 -6.23
N ALA A 144 -15.92 20.01 -5.49
CA ALA A 144 -16.71 21.18 -5.13
C ALA A 144 -16.18 22.52 -5.69
N SER A 145 -15.08 22.51 -6.45
CA SER A 145 -14.65 23.76 -7.09
C SER A 145 -15.71 24.28 -8.05
N PRO A 146 -15.99 25.60 -8.06
CA PRO A 146 -16.97 26.21 -8.96
C PRO A 146 -16.73 25.83 -10.42
N GLY A 147 -17.81 25.43 -11.10
CA GLY A 147 -17.77 25.00 -12.50
C GLY A 147 -17.27 23.56 -12.73
N GLY A 148 -17.07 22.75 -11.68
CA GLY A 148 -16.73 21.34 -11.75
C GLY A 148 -15.33 21.05 -12.28
N ALA A 149 -14.98 19.76 -12.35
CA ALA A 149 -13.71 19.28 -12.90
C ALA A 149 -13.76 19.30 -14.44
N VAL A 150 -12.66 19.76 -15.06
CA VAL A 150 -12.48 19.74 -16.52
C VAL A 150 -11.31 18.82 -16.84
N VAL A 151 -11.61 17.78 -17.67
CA VAL A 151 -10.62 16.78 -18.03
C VAL A 151 -9.60 17.27 -19.04
N ASP A 152 -8.32 16.96 -18.82
CA ASP A 152 -7.18 17.17 -19.72
C ASP A 152 -6.95 18.60 -20.23
N LYS A 153 -7.54 19.60 -19.56
CA LYS A 153 -7.32 21.03 -19.89
C LYS A 153 -6.81 21.77 -18.68
N PRO A 154 -5.78 22.61 -18.82
CA PRO A 154 -5.37 23.54 -17.78
C PRO A 154 -6.52 24.45 -17.39
N ARG A 155 -6.72 24.63 -16.11
CA ARG A 155 -7.74 25.52 -15.57
C ARG A 155 -7.33 26.09 -14.22
N MET A 156 -7.59 27.40 -14.04
CA MET A 156 -7.54 28.04 -12.73
C MET A 156 -8.79 27.63 -11.92
N TYR A 157 -8.57 26.84 -10.87
CA TYR A 157 -9.63 26.45 -9.95
C TYR A 157 -9.67 27.38 -8.74
N GLN A 158 -10.85 27.51 -8.18
CA GLN A 158 -11.10 28.29 -6.97
C GLN A 158 -11.80 27.43 -5.92
N LEU A 159 -11.55 27.77 -4.66
CA LEU A 159 -12.28 27.17 -3.57
C LEU A 159 -13.73 27.67 -3.55
N PRO A 160 -14.70 26.84 -3.18
CA PRO A 160 -16.05 27.30 -2.90
C PRO A 160 -16.04 28.13 -1.62
N GLU A 161 -17.00 29.04 -1.45
CA GLU A 161 -17.17 29.82 -0.20
C GLU A 161 -17.27 28.92 1.03
N ARG A 162 -17.88 27.77 0.87
CA ARG A 162 -18.03 26.77 1.92
C ARG A 162 -17.78 25.36 1.37
N LEU A 163 -16.79 24.68 1.93
CA LEU A 163 -16.53 23.27 1.66
C LEU A 163 -17.40 22.41 2.58
N ARG A 164 -18.22 21.56 2.00
CA ARG A 164 -19.07 20.63 2.76
C ARG A 164 -18.25 19.45 3.25
N LEU A 165 -18.67 18.79 4.31
CA LEU A 165 -18.07 17.53 4.77
C LEU A 165 -18.08 16.51 3.63
N LYS A 166 -17.00 15.76 3.48
CA LYS A 166 -16.76 14.78 2.41
C LYS A 166 -16.58 15.38 1.00
N SER A 167 -16.47 16.71 0.88
CA SER A 167 -16.16 17.36 -0.38
C SER A 167 -14.72 17.86 -0.41
N TRP A 168 -14.17 17.96 -1.59
CA TRP A 168 -12.84 18.50 -1.83
C TRP A 168 -12.82 19.47 -3.01
N ALA A 169 -11.83 20.33 -3.06
CA ALA A 169 -11.69 21.33 -4.09
C ALA A 169 -10.23 21.60 -4.39
N LEU A 170 -9.95 22.09 -5.59
CA LEU A 170 -8.65 22.56 -6.01
C LEU A 170 -8.58 24.10 -5.93
N SER A 171 -7.38 24.63 -5.72
CA SER A 171 -7.07 26.05 -5.80
C SER A 171 -5.80 26.24 -6.63
N GLY A 172 -5.80 27.18 -7.56
CA GLY A 172 -4.69 27.44 -8.48
C GLY A 172 -4.81 26.72 -9.82
N ASP A 173 -3.72 26.72 -10.58
CA ASP A 173 -3.66 26.11 -11.92
C ASP A 173 -3.44 24.62 -11.84
N TRP A 174 -4.41 23.86 -12.36
CA TRP A 174 -4.38 22.41 -12.40
C TRP A 174 -4.85 21.86 -13.73
N THR A 175 -4.29 20.74 -14.12
CA THR A 175 -4.84 19.89 -15.20
C THR A 175 -5.29 18.57 -14.59
N VAL A 176 -6.60 18.38 -14.47
CA VAL A 176 -7.18 17.12 -13.97
C VAL A 176 -7.14 16.10 -15.10
N LYS A 177 -6.38 15.02 -14.90
CA LYS A 177 -6.23 13.93 -15.88
C LYS A 177 -7.35 12.90 -15.73
N LYS A 178 -7.59 12.16 -16.81
CA LYS A 178 -8.56 11.07 -16.84
C LYS A 178 -8.16 9.91 -15.91
#